data_f27221a286a4c6f7524fd465bf8ea2cb
#
_entry.id   f27221a286a4c6f7524fd465bf8ea2cb
#
_cell.length_a   1.000
_cell.length_b   1.000
_cell.length_c   1.000
_cell.angle_alpha   90.00
_cell.angle_beta   90.00
_cell.angle_gamma   90.00
#
_symmetry.space_group_name_H-M   'P 1'
#
loop_
_entity.id
_entity.type
_entity.pdbx_description
1 polymer ?
#
loop_
_entity_poly.entity_id
_entity_poly.type
_entity_poly.pdbx_seq_one_letter_code
_entity_poly.pdbx_strand_id
1 'polypeptide(L)'
;MILLTLLLISSIAIVSAIDTDSSDNQILSVEKSVNQNIFKINHPPENHHELNDLNPTKKSVSKNFDFFGIFDFLFKGEKKYGYWVWSGDMDKVDFDKLSKNGVNVVFLNSYAFKDHGYKDVMNWIKKANDHGIEVHIWMQIFNTGEWISPVKNGTPNTGYFNYKIEEAKYYAGLEGVSGLQMDYIRYEGNAYKDPNGTAAINEFVKNYTKSVKEVNPSLTVSATVMPEANATYYYGQDIPKMGEYVDVIVPMMYKGNYESDSEWTKNTTDWIVKHSGDAKVWVGLQTYQSDFNVTDMPADELLKDGKFAFDNGADGVIYFKWGMNEELDNKKLN
;
A
#
# COMPACT_ATOMS: atom_id res chain seq x y z
N MET A 1 -17.21 21.24 5.74
CA MET A 1 -17.65 21.00 4.36
C MET A 1 -16.78 21.82 3.40
N ILE A 2 -15.46 21.71 3.50
CA ILE A 2 -14.45 22.29 2.58
C ILE A 2 -13.14 21.55 2.91
N LEU A 3 -12.99 20.26 2.59
CA LEU A 3 -11.73 19.55 2.83
C LEU A 3 -11.40 18.54 1.72
N LEU A 4 -11.91 18.75 0.50
CA LEU A 4 -11.85 17.70 -0.53
C LEU A 4 -11.30 18.13 -1.89
N THR A 5 -10.59 19.25 -2.01
CA THR A 5 -10.30 19.81 -3.34
C THR A 5 -8.82 19.98 -3.69
N LEU A 6 -7.85 19.48 -2.93
CA LEU A 6 -6.44 19.84 -3.16
C LEU A 6 -5.44 18.68 -3.38
N LEU A 7 -5.90 17.44 -3.54
CA LEU A 7 -5.02 16.36 -4.08
C LEU A 7 -4.91 16.39 -5.62
N LEU A 8 -5.43 17.43 -6.27
CA LEU A 8 -5.56 17.56 -7.72
C LEU A 8 -4.48 18.41 -8.39
N ILE A 9 -3.48 18.94 -7.69
CA ILE A 9 -2.57 19.96 -8.29
C ILE A 9 -1.26 19.38 -8.86
N SER A 10 -0.94 18.12 -8.69
CA SER A 10 0.29 17.58 -9.32
C SER A 10 0.10 16.85 -10.65
N SER A 11 -1.14 16.78 -11.19
CA SER A 11 -1.43 16.10 -12.45
C SER A 11 -1.93 16.99 -13.58
N ILE A 12 -1.98 18.33 -13.41
CA ILE A 12 -2.59 19.26 -14.37
C ILE A 12 -1.54 19.99 -15.24
N ALA A 13 -0.52 19.32 -15.68
CA ALA A 13 0.44 19.93 -16.60
C ALA A 13 0.45 19.36 -18.03
N ILE A 14 -0.48 18.49 -18.41
CA ILE A 14 -0.51 17.93 -19.79
C ILE A 14 -1.93 17.87 -20.39
N VAL A 15 -2.85 18.71 -20.01
CA VAL A 15 -4.14 18.81 -20.73
C VAL A 15 -4.50 20.29 -20.99
N SER A 16 -3.67 20.98 -21.74
CA SER A 16 -4.02 22.30 -22.28
C SER A 16 -3.82 22.38 -23.78
N ALA A 17 -4.33 21.40 -24.53
CA ALA A 17 -4.51 21.50 -25.98
C ALA A 17 -5.43 20.39 -26.48
N ILE A 18 -6.68 20.32 -26.06
CA ILE A 18 -7.71 19.60 -26.79
C ILE A 18 -8.96 20.47 -26.79
N ASP A 19 -9.38 20.81 -28.00
CA ASP A 19 -10.53 21.61 -28.35
C ASP A 19 -11.83 20.91 -27.87
N THR A 20 -12.72 21.67 -27.25
CA THR A 20 -13.95 21.21 -26.63
C THR A 20 -15.05 20.99 -27.69
N ASP A 21 -14.91 19.97 -28.54
CA ASP A 21 -16.06 19.45 -29.28
C ASP A 21 -15.75 18.07 -29.87
N SER A 22 -15.82 17.02 -29.06
CA SER A 22 -15.94 15.65 -29.57
C SER A 22 -16.47 14.68 -28.51
N SER A 23 -17.53 14.03 -28.90
CA SER A 23 -18.40 13.09 -28.21
C SER A 23 -17.70 12.08 -27.30
N ASP A 24 -18.37 11.72 -26.21
CA ASP A 24 -18.03 10.70 -25.18
C ASP A 24 -17.46 9.37 -25.73
N ASN A 25 -17.72 9.03 -26.98
CA ASN A 25 -17.20 7.85 -27.66
C ASN A 25 -15.72 7.93 -28.04
N GLN A 26 -15.15 9.12 -28.20
CA GLN A 26 -13.70 9.27 -28.49
C GLN A 26 -12.87 9.15 -27.19
N ILE A 27 -13.37 9.66 -26.09
CA ILE A 27 -12.72 9.54 -24.77
C ILE A 27 -12.65 8.05 -24.37
N LEU A 28 -13.74 7.31 -24.49
CA LEU A 28 -13.76 5.86 -24.23
C LEU A 28 -12.81 5.05 -25.14
N SER A 29 -12.61 5.48 -26.38
CA SER A 29 -11.68 4.81 -27.31
C SER A 29 -10.22 5.12 -27.00
N VAL A 30 -9.91 6.32 -26.54
CA VAL A 30 -8.58 6.71 -26.08
C VAL A 30 -8.24 6.00 -24.78
N GLU A 31 -9.16 5.94 -23.80
CA GLU A 31 -8.97 5.19 -22.56
C GLU A 31 -8.76 3.70 -22.80
N LYS A 32 -9.53 3.07 -23.69
CA LYS A 32 -9.31 1.66 -24.08
C LYS A 32 -7.96 1.45 -24.75
N SER A 33 -7.53 2.36 -25.61
CA SER A 33 -6.23 2.24 -26.28
C SER A 33 -5.06 2.50 -25.33
N VAL A 34 -5.19 3.43 -24.40
CA VAL A 34 -4.20 3.71 -23.35
C VAL A 34 -4.12 2.52 -22.38
N ASN A 35 -5.25 1.98 -21.94
CA ASN A 35 -5.28 0.82 -21.05
C ASN A 35 -4.75 -0.45 -21.72
N GLN A 36 -5.06 -0.69 -23.00
CA GLN A 36 -4.49 -1.81 -23.76
C GLN A 36 -2.99 -1.65 -24.03
N ASN A 37 -2.51 -0.42 -24.22
CA ASN A 37 -1.09 -0.16 -24.40
C ASN A 37 -0.32 -0.27 -23.07
N ILE A 38 -0.90 0.17 -21.94
CA ILE A 38 -0.33 -0.01 -20.61
C ILE A 38 -0.22 -1.50 -20.29
N PHE A 39 -1.25 -2.29 -20.60
CA PHE A 39 -1.23 -3.74 -20.41
C PHE A 39 -0.15 -4.41 -21.28
N LYS A 40 -0.01 -4.00 -22.56
CA LYS A 40 1.03 -4.52 -23.48
C LYS A 40 2.46 -4.10 -23.12
N ILE A 41 2.64 -2.91 -22.55
CA ILE A 41 3.95 -2.41 -22.11
C ILE A 41 4.40 -3.12 -20.83
N ASN A 42 3.46 -3.52 -19.99
CA ASN A 42 3.74 -4.20 -18.71
C ASN A 42 3.84 -5.72 -18.81
N HIS A 43 3.59 -6.32 -19.99
CA HIS A 43 3.65 -7.76 -20.20
C HIS A 43 4.65 -8.09 -21.34
N PRO A 44 5.91 -8.42 -21.05
CA PRO A 44 6.82 -8.95 -22.06
C PRO A 44 6.32 -10.31 -22.58
N PRO A 45 6.60 -10.70 -23.84
CA PRO A 45 6.14 -11.95 -24.40
C PRO A 45 6.67 -13.17 -23.59
N GLU A 46 5.77 -14.09 -23.30
CA GLU A 46 6.04 -15.31 -22.54
C GLU A 46 7.08 -16.19 -23.27
N ASN A 47 8.18 -16.48 -22.59
CA ASN A 47 9.01 -17.64 -22.92
C ASN A 47 8.63 -18.76 -21.97
N HIS A 48 7.82 -19.70 -22.47
CA HIS A 48 7.51 -20.95 -21.77
C HIS A 48 8.76 -21.83 -21.64
N HIS A 49 9.25 -22.00 -20.42
CA HIS A 49 10.06 -23.17 -20.07
C HIS A 49 9.22 -24.06 -19.13
N GLU A 50 8.89 -25.24 -19.65
CA GLU A 50 8.31 -26.34 -18.90
C GLU A 50 9.21 -26.73 -17.74
N LEU A 51 8.68 -26.78 -16.53
CA LEU A 51 9.28 -27.46 -15.39
C LEU A 51 8.34 -28.56 -14.91
N ASN A 52 8.73 -29.79 -15.23
CA ASN A 52 8.14 -31.02 -14.73
C ASN A 52 8.60 -31.30 -13.28
N ASP A 53 7.62 -31.73 -12.50
CA ASP A 53 7.67 -32.62 -11.35
C ASP A 53 8.83 -32.57 -10.35
N LEU A 54 8.53 -32.15 -9.14
CA LEU A 54 9.07 -32.77 -7.92
C LEU A 54 8.07 -32.67 -6.76
N ASN A 55 7.55 -33.81 -6.36
CA ASN A 55 6.61 -34.04 -5.26
C ASN A 55 7.39 -34.23 -3.95
N PRO A 56 7.21 -33.50 -2.86
CA PRO A 56 7.80 -33.85 -1.57
C PRO A 56 6.80 -34.57 -0.67
N THR A 57 7.15 -35.77 -0.30
CA THR A 57 6.52 -36.66 0.64
C THR A 57 6.36 -36.05 2.03
N LYS A 58 5.13 -36.17 2.58
CA LYS A 58 4.79 -35.90 3.99
C LYS A 58 5.53 -36.87 4.92
N LYS A 59 6.21 -36.33 5.94
CA LYS A 59 6.51 -37.05 7.16
C LYS A 59 5.92 -36.32 8.36
N SER A 60 4.97 -36.99 9.01
CA SER A 60 4.43 -36.64 10.31
C SER A 60 5.41 -37.01 11.43
N VAL A 61 5.69 -36.09 12.35
CA VAL A 61 6.25 -36.40 13.67
C VAL A 61 5.52 -35.55 14.70
N SER A 62 4.71 -36.23 15.54
CA SER A 62 4.14 -35.68 16.75
C SER A 62 5.17 -35.75 17.88
N LYS A 63 5.38 -34.65 18.60
CA LYS A 63 5.69 -34.65 20.05
C LYS A 63 5.46 -33.26 20.60
N ASN A 64 4.50 -33.17 21.51
CA ASN A 64 4.21 -31.99 22.32
C ASN A 64 5.43 -31.61 23.17
N PHE A 65 5.99 -30.46 22.91
CA PHE A 65 6.81 -29.70 23.82
C PHE A 65 6.31 -28.27 23.73
N ASP A 66 5.99 -27.71 24.89
CA ASP A 66 5.46 -26.34 24.96
C ASP A 66 6.56 -25.33 24.62
N PHE A 67 6.81 -25.21 23.33
CA PHE A 67 7.78 -24.28 22.72
C PHE A 67 7.18 -22.90 22.42
N PHE A 68 5.87 -22.75 22.60
CA PHE A 68 5.18 -21.52 22.18
C PHE A 68 5.58 -20.29 23.01
N GLY A 69 5.81 -20.45 24.32
CA GLY A 69 6.19 -19.32 25.17
C GLY A 69 7.63 -18.79 24.96
N ILE A 70 8.55 -19.63 24.47
CA ILE A 70 9.94 -19.22 24.20
C ILE A 70 10.05 -18.69 22.77
N PHE A 71 9.24 -19.18 21.83
CA PHE A 71 9.19 -18.68 20.46
C PHE A 71 8.59 -17.28 20.38
N ASP A 72 7.57 -16.95 21.14
CA ASP A 72 7.00 -15.59 21.19
C ASP A 72 8.01 -14.55 21.70
N PHE A 73 8.92 -14.93 22.61
CA PHE A 73 9.97 -14.03 23.09
C PHE A 73 11.13 -13.87 22.09
N LEU A 74 11.40 -14.88 21.26
CA LEU A 74 12.47 -14.85 20.24
C LEU A 74 11.99 -14.35 18.87
N PHE A 75 10.68 -14.32 18.61
CA PHE A 75 10.04 -13.86 17.37
C PHE A 75 9.00 -12.77 17.62
N LYS A 76 9.29 -11.81 18.48
CA LYS A 76 8.71 -10.48 18.33
C LYS A 76 9.15 -10.03 16.94
N GLY A 77 8.23 -10.14 15.97
CA GLY A 77 8.55 -9.94 14.56
C GLY A 77 9.34 -8.65 14.37
N GLU A 78 10.32 -8.67 13.50
CA GLU A 78 11.17 -7.51 13.21
C GLU A 78 10.27 -6.30 12.94
N LYS A 79 10.48 -5.21 13.71
CA LYS A 79 9.77 -3.96 13.49
C LYS A 79 10.05 -3.43 12.10
N LYS A 80 9.05 -2.89 11.42
CA LYS A 80 9.20 -2.31 10.09
C LYS A 80 9.33 -0.80 10.15
N TYR A 81 10.29 -0.30 9.41
CA TYR A 81 10.58 1.12 9.23
C TYR A 81 10.72 1.40 7.74
N GLY A 82 9.87 2.25 7.20
CA GLY A 82 9.86 2.40 5.75
C GLY A 82 9.41 3.74 5.23
N TYR A 83 9.41 3.84 3.89
CA TYR A 83 8.94 5.01 3.16
C TYR A 83 8.08 4.61 1.98
N TRP A 84 7.08 5.44 1.69
CA TRP A 84 6.49 5.48 0.35
C TRP A 84 7.40 6.28 -0.58
N VAL A 85 7.72 5.67 -1.71
CA VAL A 85 8.56 6.24 -2.77
C VAL A 85 7.71 6.47 -4.01
N TRP A 86 7.56 7.72 -4.42
CA TRP A 86 6.91 8.05 -5.68
C TRP A 86 7.75 7.59 -6.87
N SER A 87 7.10 7.27 -7.99
CA SER A 87 7.76 6.92 -9.24
C SER A 87 8.85 7.92 -9.63
N GLY A 88 8.55 9.22 -9.64
CA GLY A 88 9.49 10.28 -9.99
C GLY A 88 10.65 10.51 -9.01
N ASP A 89 10.63 9.84 -7.86
CA ASP A 89 11.71 9.91 -6.86
C ASP A 89 12.56 8.64 -6.81
N MET A 90 12.20 7.60 -7.56
CA MET A 90 12.85 6.29 -7.55
C MET A 90 14.38 6.38 -7.72
N ASP A 91 14.84 7.11 -8.73
CA ASP A 91 16.27 7.20 -9.06
C ASP A 91 17.11 8.00 -8.05
N LYS A 92 16.45 8.72 -7.14
CA LYS A 92 17.12 9.55 -6.12
C LYS A 92 17.35 8.81 -4.81
N VAL A 93 16.77 7.60 -4.65
CA VAL A 93 16.84 6.82 -3.40
C VAL A 93 18.26 6.32 -3.16
N ASP A 94 18.83 6.69 -2.00
CA ASP A 94 20.10 6.20 -1.51
C ASP A 94 19.85 5.06 -0.50
N PHE A 95 20.04 3.81 -0.95
CA PHE A 95 19.81 2.63 -0.13
C PHE A 95 20.85 2.43 0.98
N ASP A 96 22.11 2.88 0.77
CA ASP A 96 23.12 2.86 1.83
C ASP A 96 22.67 3.75 3.00
N LYS A 97 22.18 4.96 2.69
CA LYS A 97 21.65 5.89 3.69
C LYS A 97 20.43 5.34 4.38
N LEU A 98 19.45 4.81 3.63
CA LEU A 98 18.21 4.23 4.17
C LEU A 98 18.51 3.06 5.13
N SER A 99 19.31 2.09 4.69
CA SER A 99 19.69 0.92 5.50
C SER A 99 20.47 1.35 6.75
N LYS A 100 21.40 2.30 6.62
CA LYS A 100 22.15 2.88 7.75
C LYS A 100 21.21 3.52 8.79
N ASN A 101 20.11 4.13 8.35
CA ASN A 101 19.12 4.76 9.21
C ASN A 101 18.03 3.77 9.70
N GLY A 102 18.22 2.48 9.49
CA GLY A 102 17.34 1.43 9.99
C GLY A 102 16.09 1.18 9.16
N VAL A 103 15.99 1.75 7.95
CA VAL A 103 14.91 1.44 7.01
C VAL A 103 15.08 0.02 6.49
N ASN A 104 14.01 -0.78 6.53
CA ASN A 104 14.01 -2.17 6.08
C ASN A 104 12.84 -2.51 5.15
N VAL A 105 12.00 -1.54 4.79
CA VAL A 105 10.94 -1.71 3.79
C VAL A 105 10.72 -0.41 3.01
N VAL A 106 10.39 -0.51 1.72
CA VAL A 106 9.93 0.61 0.89
C VAL A 106 8.73 0.21 0.07
N PHE A 107 7.80 1.16 -0.11
CA PHE A 107 6.63 1.02 -0.95
C PHE A 107 6.85 1.81 -2.23
N LEU A 108 7.22 1.12 -3.32
CA LEU A 108 7.44 1.76 -4.62
C LEU A 108 6.14 1.90 -5.37
N ASN A 109 5.81 3.12 -5.79
CA ASN A 109 4.63 3.38 -6.61
C ASN A 109 4.68 2.60 -7.92
N SER A 110 3.61 1.87 -8.25
CA SER A 110 3.56 0.98 -9.43
C SER A 110 3.74 1.72 -10.76
N TYR A 111 3.49 3.03 -10.80
CA TYR A 111 3.77 3.83 -12.00
C TYR A 111 5.26 3.88 -12.38
N ALA A 112 6.17 3.50 -11.48
CA ALA A 112 7.58 3.38 -11.79
C ALA A 112 7.85 2.46 -12.99
N PHE A 113 7.08 1.38 -13.17
CA PHE A 113 7.20 0.49 -14.32
C PHE A 113 6.88 1.19 -15.65
N LYS A 114 5.94 2.14 -15.64
CA LYS A 114 5.62 2.96 -16.81
C LYS A 114 6.66 4.05 -17.05
N ASP A 115 7.11 4.70 -15.99
CA ASP A 115 7.93 5.92 -16.07
C ASP A 115 9.41 5.60 -16.32
N HIS A 116 9.93 4.49 -15.77
CA HIS A 116 11.34 4.11 -15.86
C HIS A 116 11.56 2.82 -16.68
N GLY A 117 10.48 2.04 -16.91
CA GLY A 117 10.55 0.76 -17.61
C GLY A 117 10.95 -0.42 -16.72
N TYR A 118 10.59 -1.61 -17.18
CA TYR A 118 10.73 -2.87 -16.45
C TYR A 118 12.17 -3.11 -15.94
N LYS A 119 13.16 -2.98 -16.84
CA LYS A 119 14.56 -3.29 -16.51
C LYS A 119 15.11 -2.42 -15.37
N ASP A 120 14.83 -1.13 -15.41
CA ASP A 120 15.38 -0.19 -14.41
C ASP A 120 14.69 -0.38 -13.06
N VAL A 121 13.38 -0.63 -13.05
CA VAL A 121 12.66 -0.97 -11.82
C VAL A 121 13.17 -2.28 -11.20
N MET A 122 13.39 -3.33 -12.00
CA MET A 122 13.91 -4.60 -11.49
C MET A 122 15.33 -4.47 -10.94
N ASN A 123 16.19 -3.66 -11.57
CA ASN A 123 17.52 -3.34 -11.06
C ASN A 123 17.44 -2.57 -9.75
N TRP A 124 16.50 -1.65 -9.63
CA TRP A 124 16.25 -0.89 -8.41
C TRP A 124 15.77 -1.79 -7.26
N ILE A 125 14.81 -2.70 -7.52
CA ILE A 125 14.33 -3.71 -6.57
C ILE A 125 15.50 -4.57 -6.08
N LYS A 126 16.31 -5.08 -7.02
CA LYS A 126 17.49 -5.86 -6.66
C LYS A 126 18.43 -5.06 -5.76
N LYS A 127 18.71 -3.80 -6.10
CA LYS A 127 19.58 -2.93 -5.30
C LYS A 127 19.04 -2.71 -3.89
N ALA A 128 17.72 -2.51 -3.73
CA ALA A 128 17.08 -2.42 -2.41
C ALA A 128 17.31 -3.71 -1.59
N ASN A 129 17.07 -4.85 -2.21
CA ASN A 129 17.22 -6.17 -1.57
C ASN A 129 18.69 -6.45 -1.19
N ASP A 130 19.65 -6.05 -2.01
CA ASP A 130 21.09 -6.17 -1.71
C ASP A 130 21.47 -5.36 -0.45
N HIS A 131 20.66 -4.37 -0.04
CA HIS A 131 20.81 -3.58 1.20
C HIS A 131 19.91 -4.06 2.36
N GLY A 132 19.25 -5.21 2.20
CA GLY A 132 18.33 -5.76 3.20
C GLY A 132 17.02 -4.99 3.32
N ILE A 133 16.60 -4.28 2.26
CA ILE A 133 15.36 -3.51 2.22
C ILE A 133 14.33 -4.25 1.37
N GLU A 134 13.21 -4.62 1.98
CA GLU A 134 12.06 -5.21 1.29
C GLU A 134 11.40 -4.18 0.36
N VAL A 135 10.95 -4.64 -0.81
CA VAL A 135 10.23 -3.79 -1.74
C VAL A 135 8.79 -4.28 -1.88
N HIS A 136 7.85 -3.42 -1.53
CA HIS A 136 6.43 -3.62 -1.77
C HIS A 136 5.97 -2.75 -2.93
N ILE A 137 5.22 -3.31 -3.87
CA ILE A 137 4.64 -2.51 -4.95
C ILE A 137 3.38 -1.82 -4.43
N TRP A 138 3.39 -0.49 -4.45
CA TRP A 138 2.30 0.37 -4.01
C TRP A 138 1.33 0.60 -5.19
N MET A 139 0.18 -0.04 -5.12
CA MET A 139 -0.86 -0.01 -6.15
C MET A 139 -2.02 0.88 -5.74
N GLN A 140 -2.41 1.78 -6.64
CA GLN A 140 -3.64 2.56 -6.50
C GLN A 140 -4.83 1.74 -7.00
N ILE A 141 -5.84 1.53 -6.15
CA ILE A 141 -6.95 0.64 -6.46
C ILE A 141 -8.16 1.40 -7.03
N PHE A 142 -8.93 2.13 -6.22
CA PHE A 142 -10.15 2.81 -6.68
C PHE A 142 -9.97 4.30 -7.00
N ASN A 143 -8.73 4.79 -7.02
CA ASN A 143 -8.39 6.10 -7.56
C ASN A 143 -7.08 6.01 -8.36
N THR A 144 -7.18 6.14 -9.66
CA THR A 144 -6.05 6.13 -10.61
C THR A 144 -5.96 7.45 -11.38
N GLY A 145 -6.34 8.57 -10.73
CA GLY A 145 -6.55 9.89 -11.30
C GLY A 145 -8.03 10.29 -11.24
N GLU A 146 -8.92 9.30 -11.36
CA GLU A 146 -10.36 9.44 -11.14
C GLU A 146 -10.86 8.36 -10.19
N TRP A 147 -11.96 8.67 -9.46
CA TRP A 147 -12.58 7.72 -8.57
C TRP A 147 -13.42 6.69 -9.34
N ILE A 148 -13.12 5.42 -9.13
CA ILE A 148 -13.84 4.29 -9.70
C ILE A 148 -14.67 3.64 -8.59
N SER A 149 -15.99 3.59 -8.77
CA SER A 149 -16.85 2.98 -7.76
C SER A 149 -16.60 1.47 -7.66
N PRO A 150 -16.46 0.93 -6.42
CA PRO A 150 -16.45 -0.52 -6.18
C PRO A 150 -17.73 -1.22 -6.59
N VAL A 151 -18.83 -0.47 -6.76
CA VAL A 151 -20.16 -0.98 -7.15
C VAL A 151 -20.56 -0.40 -8.50
N LYS A 152 -21.10 -1.25 -9.37
CA LYS A 152 -21.65 -0.87 -10.66
C LYS A 152 -23.04 -1.50 -10.81
N ASN A 153 -24.05 -0.66 -11.05
CA ASN A 153 -25.46 -1.10 -11.17
C ASN A 153 -25.94 -1.91 -9.95
N GLY A 154 -25.56 -1.48 -8.74
CA GLY A 154 -25.95 -2.12 -7.48
C GLY A 154 -25.25 -3.43 -7.15
N THR A 155 -24.27 -3.86 -7.94
CA THR A 155 -23.47 -5.09 -7.71
C THR A 155 -21.99 -4.78 -7.70
N PRO A 156 -21.13 -5.64 -7.13
CA PRO A 156 -19.68 -5.47 -7.18
C PRO A 156 -19.16 -5.26 -8.61
N ASN A 157 -18.26 -4.32 -8.80
CA ASN A 157 -17.65 -4.00 -10.10
C ASN A 157 -16.61 -5.06 -10.49
N THR A 158 -17.07 -6.30 -10.70
CA THR A 158 -16.22 -7.47 -10.91
C THR A 158 -15.29 -7.34 -12.10
N GLY A 159 -15.70 -6.63 -13.16
CA GLY A 159 -14.84 -6.38 -14.33
C GLY A 159 -13.59 -5.58 -13.94
N TYR A 160 -13.76 -4.52 -13.16
CA TYR A 160 -12.65 -3.73 -12.65
C TYR A 160 -11.85 -4.49 -11.58
N PHE A 161 -12.51 -5.25 -10.72
CA PHE A 161 -11.85 -6.09 -9.73
C PHE A 161 -10.89 -7.08 -10.38
N ASN A 162 -11.36 -7.80 -11.41
CA ASN A 162 -10.52 -8.75 -12.13
C ASN A 162 -9.33 -8.07 -12.79
N TYR A 163 -9.52 -6.89 -13.39
CA TYR A 163 -8.43 -6.10 -13.96
C TYR A 163 -7.33 -5.79 -12.93
N LYS A 164 -7.71 -5.29 -11.74
CA LYS A 164 -6.75 -4.98 -10.66
C LYS A 164 -6.12 -6.23 -10.04
N ILE A 165 -6.84 -7.33 -9.96
CA ILE A 165 -6.32 -8.61 -9.48
C ILE A 165 -5.28 -9.19 -10.46
N GLU A 166 -5.53 -9.14 -11.76
CA GLU A 166 -4.53 -9.59 -12.75
C GLU A 166 -3.28 -8.71 -12.73
N GLU A 167 -3.41 -7.40 -12.57
CA GLU A 167 -2.27 -6.50 -12.35
C GLU A 167 -1.48 -6.89 -11.09
N ALA A 168 -2.16 -7.21 -10.00
CA ALA A 168 -1.53 -7.66 -8.75
C ALA A 168 -0.79 -9.00 -8.92
N LYS A 169 -1.40 -9.96 -9.60
CA LYS A 169 -0.76 -11.25 -9.90
C LYS A 169 0.52 -11.10 -10.71
N TYR A 170 0.53 -10.16 -11.67
CA TYR A 170 1.73 -9.82 -12.41
C TYR A 170 2.84 -9.34 -11.48
N TYR A 171 2.58 -8.36 -10.61
CA TYR A 171 3.59 -7.89 -9.65
C TYR A 171 3.98 -8.95 -8.62
N ALA A 172 3.05 -9.81 -8.22
CA ALA A 172 3.32 -10.91 -7.29
C ALA A 172 4.30 -11.95 -7.84
N GLY A 173 4.37 -12.09 -9.16
CA GLY A 173 5.31 -12.99 -9.85
C GLY A 173 6.71 -12.41 -10.06
N LEU A 174 6.95 -11.13 -9.74
CA LEU A 174 8.25 -10.50 -9.97
C LEU A 174 9.28 -10.91 -8.92
N GLU A 175 10.49 -11.23 -9.39
CA GLU A 175 11.62 -11.55 -8.52
C GLU A 175 11.99 -10.35 -7.63
N GLY A 176 12.24 -10.62 -6.34
CA GLY A 176 12.66 -9.61 -5.37
C GLY A 176 11.54 -8.72 -4.82
N VAL A 177 10.32 -8.82 -5.31
CA VAL A 177 9.16 -8.19 -4.69
C VAL A 177 8.82 -8.95 -3.41
N SER A 178 8.69 -8.22 -2.30
CA SER A 178 8.41 -8.78 -0.96
C SER A 178 6.96 -8.57 -0.53
N GLY A 179 6.21 -7.69 -1.19
CA GLY A 179 4.81 -7.44 -0.86
C GLY A 179 4.09 -6.58 -1.88
N LEU A 180 2.77 -6.53 -1.72
CA LEU A 180 1.89 -5.64 -2.49
C LEU A 180 1.04 -4.82 -1.53
N GLN A 181 0.89 -3.53 -1.82
CA GLN A 181 0.06 -2.63 -1.04
C GLN A 181 -1.12 -2.12 -1.85
N MET A 182 -2.31 -2.28 -1.31
CA MET A 182 -3.53 -1.66 -1.81
C MET A 182 -3.69 -0.27 -1.21
N ASP A 183 -3.56 0.76 -2.04
CA ASP A 183 -3.91 2.13 -1.67
C ASP A 183 -5.19 2.57 -2.36
N TYR A 184 -5.86 3.60 -1.84
CA TYR A 184 -7.18 4.02 -2.30
C TYR A 184 -8.20 2.87 -2.38
N ILE A 185 -8.07 1.90 -1.47
CA ILE A 185 -9.06 0.81 -1.33
C ILE A 185 -10.32 1.32 -0.59
N ARG A 186 -10.96 2.33 -1.16
CA ARG A 186 -12.01 3.11 -0.52
C ARG A 186 -12.82 3.97 -1.49
N TYR A 187 -13.95 4.45 -1.00
CA TYR A 187 -14.64 5.59 -1.61
C TYR A 187 -13.93 6.91 -1.30
N GLU A 188 -14.27 7.96 -2.05
CA GLU A 188 -13.76 9.32 -1.84
C GLU A 188 -14.14 9.93 -0.46
N GLY A 189 -15.25 9.51 0.11
CA GLY A 189 -15.82 10.02 1.37
C GLY A 189 -17.34 9.95 1.37
N ASN A 190 -17.90 9.19 0.45
CA ASN A 190 -19.35 9.15 0.17
C ASN A 190 -19.92 7.72 0.16
N ALA A 191 -19.25 6.75 0.78
CA ALA A 191 -19.65 5.34 0.82
C ALA A 191 -21.07 5.14 1.39
N TYR A 192 -21.50 6.00 2.31
CA TYR A 192 -22.85 5.98 2.88
C TYR A 192 -23.98 6.13 1.84
N LYS A 193 -23.66 6.57 0.62
CA LYS A 193 -24.62 6.64 -0.50
C LYS A 193 -24.82 5.31 -1.21
N ASP A 194 -23.94 4.34 -0.96
CA ASP A 194 -23.95 3.03 -1.61
C ASP A 194 -24.04 1.91 -0.55
N PRO A 195 -25.23 1.36 -0.31
CA PRO A 195 -25.42 0.35 0.74
C PRO A 195 -24.61 -0.94 0.50
N ASN A 196 -24.18 -1.21 -0.73
CA ASN A 196 -23.39 -2.38 -1.08
C ASN A 196 -21.87 -2.09 -1.12
N GLY A 197 -21.45 -0.84 -0.92
CA GLY A 197 -20.09 -0.39 -1.12
C GLY A 197 -19.08 -1.08 -0.23
N THR A 198 -19.33 -1.14 1.07
CA THR A 198 -18.45 -1.82 2.04
C THR A 198 -18.32 -3.32 1.75
N ALA A 199 -19.44 -3.98 1.42
CA ALA A 199 -19.41 -5.40 1.07
C ALA A 199 -18.59 -5.66 -0.20
N ALA A 200 -18.69 -4.79 -1.21
CA ALA A 200 -17.93 -4.88 -2.45
C ALA A 200 -16.43 -4.67 -2.21
N ILE A 201 -16.05 -3.71 -1.35
CA ILE A 201 -14.64 -3.51 -0.96
C ILE A 201 -14.09 -4.75 -0.23
N ASN A 202 -14.83 -5.29 0.75
CA ASN A 202 -14.42 -6.49 1.48
C ASN A 202 -14.26 -7.70 0.55
N GLU A 203 -15.18 -7.87 -0.42
CA GLU A 203 -15.07 -8.92 -1.44
C GLU A 203 -13.82 -8.74 -2.30
N PHE A 204 -13.53 -7.51 -2.75
CA PHE A 204 -12.33 -7.22 -3.51
C PHE A 204 -11.07 -7.55 -2.72
N VAL A 205 -10.92 -7.05 -1.48
CA VAL A 205 -9.74 -7.27 -0.62
C VAL A 205 -9.51 -8.77 -0.42
N LYS A 206 -10.57 -9.53 -0.13
CA LYS A 206 -10.49 -10.99 0.01
C LYS A 206 -9.97 -11.67 -1.24
N ASN A 207 -10.56 -11.35 -2.41
CA ASN A 207 -10.21 -11.98 -3.67
C ASN A 207 -8.81 -11.56 -4.15
N TYR A 208 -8.44 -10.30 -3.97
CA TYR A 208 -7.11 -9.77 -4.25
C TYR A 208 -6.04 -10.52 -3.44
N THR A 209 -6.19 -10.56 -2.11
CA THR A 209 -5.23 -11.23 -1.23
C THR A 209 -5.09 -12.70 -1.57
N LYS A 210 -6.23 -13.39 -1.75
CA LYS A 210 -6.22 -14.81 -2.15
C LYS A 210 -5.44 -15.01 -3.45
N SER A 211 -5.70 -14.21 -4.48
CA SER A 211 -5.05 -14.33 -5.79
C SER A 211 -3.55 -14.03 -5.75
N VAL A 212 -3.13 -13.04 -4.96
CA VAL A 212 -1.71 -12.74 -4.72
C VAL A 212 -1.01 -13.91 -4.03
N LYS A 213 -1.63 -14.45 -2.98
CA LYS A 213 -1.08 -15.60 -2.22
C LYS A 213 -1.06 -16.89 -3.03
N GLU A 214 -1.93 -17.07 -4.02
CA GLU A 214 -1.88 -18.19 -4.96
C GLU A 214 -0.66 -18.11 -5.90
N VAL A 215 -0.22 -16.91 -6.27
CA VAL A 215 1.00 -16.70 -7.07
C VAL A 215 2.24 -16.84 -6.20
N ASN A 216 2.27 -16.15 -5.07
CA ASN A 216 3.40 -16.18 -4.15
C ASN A 216 2.91 -16.10 -2.69
N PRO A 217 2.84 -17.22 -1.96
CA PRO A 217 2.31 -17.27 -0.59
C PRO A 217 3.17 -16.52 0.44
N SER A 218 4.43 -16.21 0.11
CA SER A 218 5.33 -15.49 1.03
C SER A 218 5.18 -13.97 0.99
N LEU A 219 4.49 -13.41 -0.02
CA LEU A 219 4.34 -11.97 -0.15
C LEU A 219 3.48 -11.39 0.98
N THR A 220 3.90 -10.27 1.52
CA THR A 220 3.07 -9.46 2.42
C THR A 220 2.03 -8.68 1.62
N VAL A 221 0.76 -8.85 1.94
CA VAL A 221 -0.34 -8.05 1.38
C VAL A 221 -0.79 -7.02 2.41
N SER A 222 -0.74 -5.75 2.07
CA SER A 222 -1.12 -4.65 2.95
C SER A 222 -2.20 -3.76 2.34
N ALA A 223 -2.97 -3.09 3.19
CA ALA A 223 -4.00 -2.13 2.79
C ALA A 223 -3.87 -0.82 3.57
N THR A 224 -3.84 0.32 2.88
CA THR A 224 -3.96 1.62 3.54
C THR A 224 -5.41 1.88 3.95
N VAL A 225 -5.58 2.42 5.14
CA VAL A 225 -6.90 2.77 5.67
C VAL A 225 -6.92 4.19 6.21
N MET A 226 -8.10 4.80 6.17
CA MET A 226 -8.36 6.05 6.86
C MET A 226 -8.43 5.78 8.36
N PRO A 227 -7.87 6.67 9.20
CA PRO A 227 -7.71 6.39 10.64
C PRO A 227 -8.95 6.63 11.48
N GLU A 228 -10.08 6.96 10.87
CA GLU A 228 -11.32 7.23 11.60
C GLU A 228 -12.04 5.96 12.04
N ALA A 229 -12.55 5.93 13.25
CA ALA A 229 -13.40 4.84 13.74
C ALA A 229 -14.67 4.60 12.90
N ASN A 230 -15.13 5.63 12.17
CA ASN A 230 -16.26 5.56 11.25
C ASN A 230 -15.85 5.45 9.76
N ALA A 231 -14.64 4.92 9.49
CA ALA A 231 -14.11 4.70 8.14
C ALA A 231 -15.08 3.90 7.25
N THR A 232 -15.84 2.97 7.82
CA THR A 232 -16.90 2.23 7.12
C THR A 232 -17.97 3.15 6.55
N TYR A 233 -18.43 4.14 7.32
CA TYR A 233 -19.51 5.03 6.90
C TYR A 233 -19.09 5.96 5.76
N TYR A 234 -17.93 6.58 5.86
CA TYR A 234 -17.46 7.54 4.84
C TYR A 234 -16.72 6.89 3.69
N TYR A 235 -15.92 5.88 3.97
CA TYR A 235 -14.96 5.34 3.01
C TYR A 235 -15.26 3.91 2.59
N GLY A 236 -16.20 3.23 3.26
CA GLY A 236 -16.51 1.83 3.00
C GLY A 236 -15.44 0.86 3.51
N GLN A 237 -14.51 1.34 4.36
CA GLN A 237 -13.43 0.53 4.93
C GLN A 237 -13.88 -0.09 6.25
N ASP A 238 -14.18 -1.37 6.23
CA ASP A 238 -14.45 -2.19 7.42
C ASP A 238 -13.13 -2.78 7.91
N ILE A 239 -12.42 -2.02 8.77
CA ILE A 239 -11.08 -2.36 9.23
C ILE A 239 -11.03 -3.76 9.87
N PRO A 240 -11.95 -4.14 10.80
CA PRO A 240 -11.99 -5.49 11.35
C PRO A 240 -12.11 -6.56 10.26
N LYS A 241 -12.96 -6.34 9.27
CA LYS A 241 -13.17 -7.31 8.20
C LYS A 241 -12.01 -7.37 7.21
N MET A 242 -11.40 -6.25 6.90
CA MET A 242 -10.19 -6.19 6.06
C MET A 242 -9.03 -6.92 6.74
N GLY A 243 -8.89 -6.78 8.07
CA GLY A 243 -7.85 -7.45 8.86
C GLY A 243 -7.95 -8.98 8.88
N GLU A 244 -9.11 -9.57 8.56
CA GLU A 244 -9.24 -11.03 8.36
C GLU A 244 -8.57 -11.50 7.06
N TYR A 245 -8.29 -10.62 6.11
CA TYR A 245 -7.83 -10.97 4.77
C TYR A 245 -6.40 -10.56 4.48
N VAL A 246 -5.97 -9.38 4.95
CA VAL A 246 -4.63 -8.85 4.69
C VAL A 246 -3.63 -9.22 5.80
N ASP A 247 -2.35 -9.21 5.48
CA ASP A 247 -1.30 -9.42 6.48
C ASP A 247 -1.04 -8.16 7.30
N VAL A 248 -1.30 -6.97 6.72
CA VAL A 248 -0.98 -5.68 7.35
C VAL A 248 -2.06 -4.63 7.03
N ILE A 249 -2.53 -3.96 8.07
CA ILE A 249 -3.32 -2.72 7.98
C ILE A 249 -2.37 -1.53 8.14
N VAL A 250 -2.48 -0.54 7.26
CA VAL A 250 -1.63 0.66 7.28
C VAL A 250 -2.49 1.91 7.44
N PRO A 251 -2.82 2.33 8.69
CA PRO A 251 -3.60 3.54 8.92
C PRO A 251 -2.77 4.78 8.61
N MET A 252 -3.34 5.71 7.84
CA MET A 252 -2.71 6.98 7.45
C MET A 252 -2.88 8.04 8.53
N MET A 253 -2.02 8.00 9.57
CA MET A 253 -2.04 8.92 10.72
C MET A 253 -1.43 10.28 10.35
N TYR A 254 -2.04 10.97 9.40
CA TYR A 254 -1.57 12.26 8.90
C TYR A 254 -2.12 13.38 9.76
N LYS A 255 -1.60 13.49 11.01
CA LYS A 255 -2.15 14.33 12.08
C LYS A 255 -2.35 15.79 11.68
N GLY A 256 -1.49 16.35 10.81
CA GLY A 256 -1.65 17.71 10.34
C GLY A 256 -2.87 17.91 9.44
N ASN A 257 -3.23 16.90 8.63
CA ASN A 257 -4.45 16.92 7.84
C ASN A 257 -5.72 16.80 8.71
N TYR A 258 -5.59 16.18 9.88
CA TYR A 258 -6.66 16.01 10.86
C TYR A 258 -6.69 17.11 11.94
N GLU A 259 -5.82 18.13 11.83
CA GLU A 259 -5.67 19.20 12.83
C GLU A 259 -5.52 18.62 14.26
N SER A 260 -4.74 17.52 14.35
CA SER A 260 -4.59 16.70 15.56
C SER A 260 -3.15 16.69 16.07
N ASP A 261 -2.92 16.03 17.19
CA ASP A 261 -1.63 15.96 17.87
C ASP A 261 -1.10 14.52 18.01
N SER A 262 0.03 14.36 18.69
CA SER A 262 0.64 13.06 18.93
C SER A 262 -0.21 12.17 19.86
N GLU A 263 -1.05 12.73 20.74
CA GLU A 263 -1.95 11.94 21.59
C GLU A 263 -3.08 11.31 20.76
N TRP A 264 -3.56 12.02 19.74
CA TRP A 264 -4.49 11.44 18.77
C TRP A 264 -3.84 10.25 18.02
N THR A 265 -2.59 10.37 17.55
CA THR A 265 -1.85 9.28 16.92
C THR A 265 -1.79 8.05 17.83
N LYS A 266 -1.47 8.25 19.11
CA LYS A 266 -1.43 7.20 20.13
C LYS A 266 -2.78 6.50 20.29
N ASN A 267 -3.83 7.26 20.56
CA ASN A 267 -5.16 6.72 20.84
C ASN A 267 -5.77 6.02 19.64
N THR A 268 -5.54 6.55 18.43
CA THR A 268 -6.01 5.96 17.19
C THR A 268 -5.23 4.67 16.87
N THR A 269 -3.92 4.64 17.11
CA THR A 269 -3.12 3.41 16.97
C THR A 269 -3.66 2.29 17.87
N ASP A 270 -3.88 2.59 19.15
CA ASP A 270 -4.43 1.63 20.12
C ASP A 270 -5.79 1.06 19.65
N TRP A 271 -6.66 1.94 19.13
CA TRP A 271 -7.94 1.50 18.58
C TRP A 271 -7.78 0.59 17.36
N ILE A 272 -6.95 0.98 16.37
CA ILE A 272 -6.70 0.18 15.15
C ILE A 272 -6.12 -1.19 15.50
N VAL A 273 -5.10 -1.23 16.36
CA VAL A 273 -4.46 -2.49 16.79
C VAL A 273 -5.47 -3.45 17.43
N LYS A 274 -6.40 -2.92 18.25
CA LYS A 274 -7.46 -3.73 18.88
C LYS A 274 -8.52 -4.22 17.88
N HIS A 275 -8.63 -3.60 16.71
CA HIS A 275 -9.70 -3.89 15.75
C HIS A 275 -9.18 -4.45 14.42
N SER A 276 -7.86 -4.63 14.23
CA SER A 276 -7.30 -5.19 12.98
C SER A 276 -7.25 -6.73 12.96
N GLY A 277 -7.80 -7.40 13.98
CA GLY A 277 -7.78 -8.87 14.06
C GLY A 277 -6.36 -9.41 14.14
N ASP A 278 -6.02 -10.37 13.29
CA ASP A 278 -4.68 -10.97 13.22
C ASP A 278 -3.69 -10.19 12.33
N ALA A 279 -4.17 -9.17 11.63
CA ALA A 279 -3.32 -8.34 10.78
C ALA A 279 -2.39 -7.46 11.63
N LYS A 280 -1.11 -7.40 11.23
CA LYS A 280 -0.16 -6.44 11.79
C LYS A 280 -0.58 -5.01 11.49
N VAL A 281 -0.12 -4.06 12.29
CA VAL A 281 -0.40 -2.64 12.08
C VAL A 281 0.91 -1.89 11.84
N TRP A 282 1.05 -1.30 10.64
CA TRP A 282 2.16 -0.40 10.32
C TRP A 282 1.61 1.02 10.17
N VAL A 283 1.93 1.88 11.11
CA VAL A 283 1.39 3.25 11.16
C VAL A 283 2.03 4.11 10.08
N GLY A 284 1.22 4.71 9.21
CA GLY A 284 1.64 5.71 8.24
C GLY A 284 1.74 7.09 8.87
N LEU A 285 2.92 7.70 8.86
CA LEU A 285 3.16 9.06 9.35
C LEU A 285 3.51 10.00 8.20
N GLN A 286 2.91 11.20 8.20
CA GLN A 286 3.20 12.22 7.20
C GLN A 286 4.49 12.97 7.53
N THR A 287 5.42 13.07 6.58
CA THR A 287 6.73 13.72 6.77
C THR A 287 6.70 15.23 6.64
N TYR A 288 5.56 15.81 6.39
CA TYR A 288 5.31 17.25 6.24
C TYR A 288 4.09 17.67 7.04
N GLN A 289 3.94 18.97 7.29
CA GLN A 289 2.96 19.50 8.23
C GLN A 289 1.51 19.18 7.85
N SER A 290 1.13 19.41 6.60
CA SER A 290 -0.17 19.03 6.04
C SER A 290 -0.19 19.20 4.52
N ASP A 291 -1.22 18.73 3.84
CA ASP A 291 -1.40 18.92 2.40
C ASP A 291 -1.55 20.42 2.02
N PHE A 292 -1.86 21.27 2.99
CA PHE A 292 -1.92 22.74 2.82
C PHE A 292 -0.61 23.44 3.19
N ASN A 293 0.28 22.77 3.91
CA ASN A 293 1.58 23.26 4.34
C ASN A 293 2.63 22.18 4.16
N VAL A 294 3.23 22.14 2.97
CA VAL A 294 4.22 21.11 2.59
C VAL A 294 5.63 21.53 3.08
N THR A 295 5.75 21.87 4.36
CA THR A 295 7.04 22.03 5.04
C THR A 295 7.34 20.80 5.89
N ASP A 296 8.60 20.45 6.02
CA ASP A 296 9.02 19.25 6.76
C ASP A 296 8.44 19.23 8.18
N MET A 297 7.93 18.07 8.58
CA MET A 297 7.65 17.76 9.97
C MET A 297 8.99 17.64 10.72
N PRO A 298 9.18 18.23 11.91
CA PRO A 298 10.40 18.04 12.68
C PRO A 298 10.70 16.56 12.95
N ALA A 299 11.96 16.15 12.78
CA ALA A 299 12.37 14.75 12.91
C ALA A 299 12.10 14.18 14.32
N ASP A 300 12.28 14.99 15.37
CA ASP A 300 11.98 14.60 16.77
C ASP A 300 10.48 14.39 17.00
N GLU A 301 9.64 15.13 16.31
CA GLU A 301 8.19 14.96 16.34
C GLU A 301 7.76 13.66 15.65
N LEU A 302 8.32 13.34 14.49
CA LEU A 302 8.10 12.06 13.80
C LEU A 302 8.57 10.87 14.64
N LEU A 303 9.74 10.98 15.28
CA LEU A 303 10.24 9.95 16.18
C LEU A 303 9.34 9.79 17.41
N LYS A 304 8.81 10.89 17.97
CA LYS A 304 7.85 10.82 19.06
C LYS A 304 6.57 10.09 18.64
N ASP A 305 6.02 10.41 17.50
CA ASP A 305 4.81 9.74 16.96
C ASP A 305 5.07 8.26 16.66
N GLY A 306 6.23 7.94 16.08
CA GLY A 306 6.65 6.57 15.87
C GLY A 306 6.79 5.77 17.16
N LYS A 307 7.36 6.40 18.20
CA LYS A 307 7.44 5.78 19.52
C LYS A 307 6.05 5.53 20.10
N PHE A 308 5.14 6.48 20.02
CA PHE A 308 3.76 6.30 20.46
C PHE A 308 3.05 5.17 19.72
N ALA A 309 3.29 5.04 18.39
CA ALA A 309 2.76 3.93 17.63
C ALA A 309 3.25 2.58 18.17
N PHE A 310 4.55 2.41 18.39
CA PHE A 310 5.10 1.17 18.95
C PHE A 310 4.68 0.89 20.39
N ASP A 311 4.62 1.91 21.24
CA ASP A 311 4.17 1.78 22.63
C ASP A 311 2.69 1.35 22.72
N ASN A 312 1.92 1.53 21.63
CA ASN A 312 0.51 1.14 21.53
C ASN A 312 0.26 -0.04 20.55
N GLY A 313 1.29 -0.84 20.33
CA GLY A 313 1.17 -2.16 19.68
C GLY A 313 1.37 -2.19 18.17
N ALA A 314 1.78 -1.09 17.55
CA ALA A 314 2.15 -1.13 16.13
C ALA A 314 3.38 -2.01 15.89
N ASP A 315 3.42 -2.69 14.75
CA ASP A 315 4.53 -3.53 14.29
C ASP A 315 5.48 -2.77 13.35
N GLY A 316 5.08 -1.59 12.87
CA GLY A 316 5.88 -0.79 11.96
C GLY A 316 5.47 0.67 11.88
N VAL A 317 6.36 1.47 11.32
CA VAL A 317 6.13 2.89 11.00
C VAL A 317 6.60 3.14 9.57
N ILE A 318 5.70 3.69 8.76
CA ILE A 318 5.95 3.99 7.35
C ILE A 318 5.75 5.49 7.12
N TYR A 319 6.73 6.15 6.55
CA TYR A 319 6.71 7.60 6.35
C TYR A 319 6.19 7.96 4.95
N PHE A 320 5.21 8.82 4.91
CA PHE A 320 4.70 9.43 3.68
C PHE A 320 5.18 10.88 3.60
N LYS A 321 6.19 11.17 2.78
CA LYS A 321 6.82 10.32 1.78
C LYS A 321 8.35 10.43 1.86
N TRP A 322 9.06 9.59 1.13
CA TRP A 322 10.50 9.75 0.87
C TRP A 322 10.78 11.10 0.16
N GLY A 323 11.98 11.65 0.36
CA GLY A 323 12.39 12.97 -0.15
C GLY A 323 12.18 14.10 0.84
N MET A 324 11.58 13.81 2.01
CA MET A 324 11.45 14.72 3.14
C MET A 324 11.86 13.96 4.41
N ASN A 325 12.61 14.62 5.31
CA ASN A 325 13.14 13.99 6.54
C ASN A 325 13.97 12.72 6.32
N GLU A 326 14.82 12.71 5.29
CA GLU A 326 15.65 11.54 4.94
C GLU A 326 16.73 11.20 5.98
N GLU A 327 17.02 12.11 6.89
CA GLU A 327 18.01 11.95 7.98
C GLU A 327 17.40 11.24 9.21
N LEU A 328 16.14 10.82 9.15
CA LEU A 328 15.45 10.21 10.28
C LEU A 328 16.10 8.89 10.69
N ASP A 329 16.70 8.85 11.87
CA ASP A 329 17.36 7.67 12.44
C ASP A 329 16.34 6.81 13.20
N ASN A 330 15.76 5.82 12.53
CA ASN A 330 14.77 4.91 13.08
C ASN A 330 15.30 4.01 14.20
N LYS A 331 16.62 3.86 14.34
CA LYS A 331 17.23 3.10 15.44
C LYS A 331 16.92 3.70 16.81
N LYS A 332 16.53 4.98 16.84
CA LYS A 332 16.07 5.67 18.07
C LYS A 332 14.69 5.22 18.51
N LEU A 333 13.96 4.46 17.70
CA LEU A 333 12.63 3.91 18.02
C LEU A 333 12.67 2.53 18.68
N ASN A 334 13.87 1.93 18.79
CA ASN A 334 14.09 0.61 19.42
C ASN A 334 14.32 0.73 20.92
#